data_81cd0451bebb9ddffe181763fbf28a7c
#
_entry.id   81cd0451bebb9ddffe181763fbf28a7c
#
_cell.length_a   1.000
_cell.length_b   1.000
_cell.length_c   1.000
_cell.angle_alpha   90.00
_cell.angle_beta   90.00
_cell.angle_gamma   90.00
#
_symmetry.space_group_name_H-M   'P 1'
#
loop_
_entity.id
_entity.type
_entity.pdbx_description
1 polymer ?
#
loop_
_entity_poly.entity_id
_entity_poly.type
_entity_poly.pdbx_seq_one_letter_code
_entity_poly.pdbx_strand_id
1 'polypeptide(L)'
;MFGGSFNPIHNGHIQLIKGIISELNLDKLLVVPSFLPPHKLVKSPVSPEDRIAMCKLCIDNIPKTEISDIEIKRGGKSYTYETLQELHSIYPTDDLFLIMGADMFLSIETWKNPEIIFKLATICGVPRKGVGGRQELIDREPFLKSIGAETQVLNLTLPEVSSSEIRKAIENGKSIDKLVPKQVENYILEKGLYL
;
A
#
# COMPACT_ATOMS: atom_id res chain seq x y z
N MET A 1 0.00 -2.18 8.75
CA MET A 1 -0.80 -1.42 7.77
C MET A 1 -0.08 -1.39 6.43
N PHE A 2 -0.80 -1.68 5.34
CA PHE A 2 -0.31 -1.53 3.97
C PHE A 2 -1.23 -0.58 3.21
N GLY A 3 -0.80 0.67 3.06
CA GLY A 3 -1.54 1.73 2.40
C GLY A 3 -1.27 1.79 0.89
N GLY A 4 -2.26 2.18 0.11
CA GLY A 4 -2.09 2.35 -1.33
C GLY A 4 -3.32 2.91 -2.04
N SER A 5 -3.13 3.38 -3.28
CA SER A 5 -4.28 3.80 -4.10
C SER A 5 -5.14 2.61 -4.54
N PHE A 6 -4.52 1.44 -4.78
CA PHE A 6 -5.14 0.23 -5.31
C PHE A 6 -6.05 0.52 -6.50
N ASN A 7 -5.50 1.12 -7.55
CA ASN A 7 -6.23 1.69 -8.68
C ASN A 7 -5.78 1.15 -10.05
N PRO A 8 -6.07 -0.14 -10.35
CA PRO A 8 -6.66 -1.18 -9.51
C PRO A 8 -5.65 -1.90 -8.60
N ILE A 9 -6.15 -2.72 -7.68
CA ILE A 9 -5.37 -3.79 -7.06
C ILE A 9 -4.93 -4.80 -8.11
N HIS A 10 -3.76 -5.41 -7.95
CA HIS A 10 -3.18 -6.31 -8.95
C HIS A 10 -2.38 -7.46 -8.32
N ASN A 11 -1.98 -8.43 -9.15
CA ASN A 11 -1.27 -9.63 -8.69
C ASN A 11 -0.01 -9.32 -7.88
N GLY A 12 0.69 -8.22 -8.20
CA GLY A 12 1.83 -7.76 -7.41
C GLY A 12 1.46 -7.37 -5.98
N HIS A 13 0.34 -6.68 -5.78
CA HIS A 13 -0.14 -6.37 -4.43
C HIS A 13 -0.49 -7.65 -3.64
N ILE A 14 -1.14 -8.61 -4.28
CA ILE A 14 -1.53 -9.87 -3.63
C ILE A 14 -0.31 -10.67 -3.20
N GLN A 15 0.70 -10.78 -4.07
CA GLN A 15 1.94 -11.46 -3.74
C GLN A 15 2.65 -10.79 -2.56
N LEU A 16 2.71 -9.46 -2.58
CA LEU A 16 3.31 -8.67 -1.50
C LEU A 16 2.58 -8.87 -0.17
N ILE A 17 1.25 -8.78 -0.15
CA ILE A 17 0.41 -8.99 1.04
C ILE A 17 0.72 -10.35 1.69
N LYS A 18 0.76 -11.42 0.90
CA LYS A 18 1.08 -12.78 1.40
C LYS A 18 2.50 -12.87 1.98
N GLY A 19 3.46 -12.25 1.30
CA GLY A 19 4.85 -12.21 1.75
C GLY A 19 5.03 -11.45 3.06
N ILE A 20 4.41 -10.28 3.19
CA ILE A 20 4.46 -9.44 4.39
C ILE A 20 3.95 -10.19 5.62
N ILE A 21 2.77 -10.84 5.50
CA ILE A 21 2.17 -11.59 6.61
C ILE A 21 3.11 -12.70 7.09
N SER A 22 3.74 -13.41 6.15
CA SER A 22 4.65 -14.50 6.45
C SER A 22 5.96 -14.01 7.08
N GLU A 23 6.56 -12.94 6.52
CA GLU A 23 7.87 -12.47 6.95
C GLU A 23 7.83 -11.76 8.31
N LEU A 24 6.81 -10.95 8.54
CA LEU A 24 6.63 -10.22 9.79
C LEU A 24 5.86 -11.02 10.85
N ASN A 25 5.38 -12.23 10.52
CA ASN A 25 4.52 -13.04 11.40
C ASN A 25 3.37 -12.23 12.01
N LEU A 26 2.69 -11.43 11.21
CA LEU A 26 1.63 -10.54 11.66
C LEU A 26 0.42 -11.33 12.17
N ASP A 27 -0.24 -10.80 13.20
CA ASP A 27 -1.56 -11.25 13.62
C ASP A 27 -2.64 -10.75 12.66
N LYS A 28 -2.47 -9.50 12.16
CA LYS A 28 -3.39 -8.86 11.21
C LYS A 28 -2.65 -7.90 10.27
N LEU A 29 -3.01 -7.92 9.01
CA LEU A 29 -2.61 -6.92 8.01
C LEU A 29 -3.82 -6.11 7.56
N LEU A 30 -3.83 -4.82 7.88
CA LEU A 30 -4.82 -3.89 7.37
C LEU A 30 -4.36 -3.37 6.00
N VAL A 31 -5.17 -3.64 4.97
CA VAL A 31 -5.02 -3.04 3.64
C VAL A 31 -5.88 -1.78 3.59
N VAL A 32 -5.24 -0.63 3.39
CA VAL A 32 -5.87 0.69 3.55
C VAL A 32 -5.90 1.43 2.21
N PRO A 33 -7.02 1.36 1.46
CA PRO A 33 -7.18 2.16 0.24
C PRO A 33 -7.25 3.65 0.58
N SER A 34 -6.35 4.44 -0.04
CA SER A 34 -6.33 5.88 0.18
C SER A 34 -7.54 6.58 -0.44
N PHE A 35 -8.07 7.61 0.22
CA PHE A 35 -9.09 8.47 -0.40
C PHE A 35 -8.45 9.36 -1.45
N LEU A 36 -7.57 10.28 -1.05
CA LEU A 36 -6.82 11.17 -1.94
C LEU A 36 -5.34 11.22 -1.50
N PRO A 37 -4.44 10.48 -2.18
CA PRO A 37 -3.02 10.51 -1.85
C PRO A 37 -2.44 11.91 -1.95
N PRO A 38 -1.68 12.42 -0.93
CA PRO A 38 -1.19 13.80 -0.90
C PRO A 38 -0.28 14.17 -2.08
N HIS A 39 0.45 13.19 -2.60
CA HIS A 39 1.45 13.36 -3.67
C HIS A 39 0.90 13.12 -5.09
N LYS A 40 -0.39 12.79 -5.23
CA LYS A 40 -1.01 12.54 -6.54
C LYS A 40 -2.07 13.58 -6.83
N LEU A 41 -1.80 14.40 -7.86
CA LEU A 41 -2.77 15.38 -8.38
C LEU A 41 -3.88 14.73 -9.24
N VAL A 42 -3.90 13.44 -9.38
CA VAL A 42 -4.78 12.73 -10.29
C VAL A 42 -6.13 12.50 -9.64
N LYS A 43 -7.16 13.17 -10.15
CA LYS A 43 -8.54 12.69 -10.00
C LYS A 43 -8.57 11.30 -10.65
N SER A 44 -8.64 10.26 -9.83
CA SER A 44 -8.91 8.92 -10.35
C SER A 44 -10.32 8.94 -10.97
N PRO A 45 -10.51 8.43 -12.19
CA PRO A 45 -11.84 8.25 -12.75
C PRO A 45 -12.63 7.17 -11.98
N VAL A 46 -11.97 6.39 -11.12
CA VAL A 46 -12.56 5.29 -10.37
C VAL A 46 -12.81 5.71 -8.93
N SER A 47 -14.05 5.49 -8.49
CA SER A 47 -14.50 5.85 -7.15
C SER A 47 -13.72 5.11 -6.03
N PRO A 48 -13.65 5.68 -4.82
CA PRO A 48 -13.11 4.96 -3.67
C PRO A 48 -13.83 3.64 -3.40
N GLU A 49 -15.15 3.61 -3.61
CA GLU A 49 -16.02 2.45 -3.42
C GLU A 49 -15.67 1.31 -4.38
N ASP A 50 -15.45 1.62 -5.66
CA ASP A 50 -15.02 0.62 -6.65
C ASP A 50 -13.63 0.07 -6.31
N ARG A 51 -12.72 0.91 -5.81
CA ARG A 51 -11.38 0.46 -5.39
C ARG A 51 -11.44 -0.46 -4.18
N ILE A 52 -12.30 -0.16 -3.20
CA ILE A 52 -12.58 -1.06 -2.07
C ILE A 52 -13.18 -2.37 -2.56
N ALA A 53 -14.17 -2.31 -3.45
CA ALA A 53 -14.82 -3.51 -3.98
C ALA A 53 -13.79 -4.43 -4.68
N MET A 54 -12.93 -3.88 -5.53
CA MET A 54 -11.85 -4.64 -6.16
C MET A 54 -10.87 -5.24 -5.14
N CYS A 55 -10.53 -4.50 -4.09
CA CYS A 55 -9.70 -5.01 -3.00
C CYS A 55 -10.37 -6.19 -2.27
N LYS A 56 -11.65 -6.08 -1.90
CA LYS A 56 -12.40 -7.14 -1.22
C LYS A 56 -12.41 -8.42 -2.03
N LEU A 57 -12.68 -8.36 -3.33
CA LEU A 57 -12.63 -9.53 -4.21
C LEU A 57 -11.32 -10.33 -4.10
N CYS A 58 -10.22 -9.68 -3.76
CA CYS A 58 -8.91 -10.32 -3.69
C CYS A 58 -8.52 -10.75 -2.27
N ILE A 59 -8.91 -9.98 -1.27
CA ILE A 59 -8.32 -10.03 0.07
C ILE A 59 -9.15 -10.88 1.02
N ASP A 60 -10.48 -10.94 0.87
CA ASP A 60 -11.39 -11.64 1.79
C ASP A 60 -11.04 -13.12 1.98
N ASN A 61 -10.31 -13.74 1.05
CA ASN A 61 -9.86 -15.12 1.13
C ASN A 61 -8.39 -15.27 1.56
N ILE A 62 -7.70 -14.19 1.93
CA ILE A 62 -6.32 -14.26 2.44
C ILE A 62 -6.38 -14.20 3.97
N PRO A 63 -5.93 -15.24 4.68
CA PRO A 63 -5.93 -15.25 6.14
C PRO A 63 -5.18 -14.05 6.72
N LYS A 64 -5.64 -13.58 7.88
CA LYS A 64 -5.03 -12.45 8.60
C LYS A 64 -5.05 -11.11 7.85
N THR A 65 -5.87 -10.94 6.81
CA THR A 65 -6.03 -9.67 6.11
C THR A 65 -7.42 -9.08 6.33
N GLU A 66 -7.46 -7.76 6.39
CA GLU A 66 -8.70 -6.99 6.50
C GLU A 66 -8.57 -5.70 5.68
N ILE A 67 -9.67 -5.28 5.04
CA ILE A 67 -9.75 -3.96 4.40
C ILE A 67 -10.20 -2.95 5.42
N SER A 68 -9.40 -1.90 5.60
CA SER A 68 -9.79 -0.73 6.38
C SER A 68 -10.14 0.43 5.46
N ASP A 69 -11.35 0.92 5.57
CA ASP A 69 -11.86 2.09 4.83
C ASP A 69 -11.67 3.41 5.60
N ILE A 70 -10.80 3.40 6.60
CA ILE A 70 -10.56 4.51 7.54
C ILE A 70 -10.24 5.83 6.84
N GLU A 71 -9.38 5.81 5.81
CA GLU A 71 -9.03 7.00 5.03
C GLU A 71 -10.19 7.49 4.15
N ILE A 72 -11.00 6.56 3.64
CA ILE A 72 -12.18 6.88 2.82
C ILE A 72 -13.28 7.49 3.69
N LYS A 73 -13.53 6.93 4.88
CA LYS A 73 -14.48 7.47 5.86
C LYS A 73 -14.08 8.87 6.35
N ARG A 74 -12.79 9.07 6.61
CA ARG A 74 -12.26 10.38 6.99
C ARG A 74 -12.40 11.41 5.88
N GLY A 75 -12.21 11.00 4.62
CA GLY A 75 -12.21 11.88 3.45
C GLY A 75 -10.99 12.80 3.41
N GLY A 76 -10.95 13.71 2.42
CA GLY A 76 -9.84 14.65 2.27
C GLY A 76 -8.52 14.02 1.86
N LYS A 77 -7.39 14.65 2.20
CA LYS A 77 -6.06 14.12 1.91
C LYS A 77 -5.70 12.98 2.87
N SER A 78 -5.25 11.88 2.33
CA SER A 78 -4.84 10.68 3.08
C SER A 78 -3.43 10.84 3.67
N TYR A 79 -3.31 11.60 4.75
CA TYR A 79 -2.04 11.72 5.47
C TYR A 79 -1.82 10.51 6.38
N THR A 80 -0.67 9.87 6.24
CA THR A 80 -0.31 8.64 6.97
C THR A 80 -0.28 8.83 8.49
N TYR A 81 0.22 9.98 8.97
CA TYR A 81 0.24 10.24 10.42
C TYR A 81 -1.16 10.26 11.04
N GLU A 82 -2.18 10.80 10.35
CA GLU A 82 -3.58 10.78 10.80
C GLU A 82 -4.12 9.35 10.87
N THR A 83 -3.84 8.56 9.83
CA THR A 83 -4.27 7.17 9.78
C THR A 83 -3.64 6.34 10.90
N LEU A 84 -2.35 6.53 11.20
CA LEU A 84 -1.68 5.85 12.30
C LEU A 84 -2.22 6.29 13.67
N GLN A 85 -2.54 7.56 13.88
CA GLN A 85 -3.17 8.04 15.10
C GLN A 85 -4.55 7.39 15.33
N GLU A 86 -5.37 7.31 14.30
CA GLU A 86 -6.68 6.65 14.37
C GLU A 86 -6.51 5.13 14.65
N LEU A 87 -5.59 4.47 13.95
CA LEU A 87 -5.29 3.05 14.18
C LEU A 87 -4.77 2.80 15.60
N HIS A 88 -3.88 3.63 16.10
CA HIS A 88 -3.40 3.52 17.48
C HIS A 88 -4.52 3.71 18.51
N SER A 89 -5.51 4.55 18.22
CA SER A 89 -6.69 4.71 19.08
C SER A 89 -7.59 3.48 19.06
N ILE A 90 -7.67 2.76 17.94
CA ILE A 90 -8.45 1.52 17.80
C ILE A 90 -7.69 0.32 18.39
N TYR A 91 -6.38 0.30 18.25
CA TYR A 91 -5.47 -0.77 18.68
C TYR A 91 -4.38 -0.23 19.63
N PRO A 92 -4.74 0.21 20.85
CA PRO A 92 -3.82 0.97 21.71
C PRO A 92 -2.67 0.14 22.30
N THR A 93 -2.76 -1.18 22.27
CA THR A 93 -1.74 -2.12 22.80
C THR A 93 -0.97 -2.86 21.71
N ASP A 94 -1.32 -2.63 20.43
CA ASP A 94 -0.71 -3.35 19.32
C ASP A 94 0.52 -2.64 18.78
N ASP A 95 1.52 -3.41 18.38
CA ASP A 95 2.67 -2.91 17.63
C ASP A 95 2.26 -2.65 16.18
N LEU A 96 2.35 -1.41 15.73
CA LEU A 96 1.99 -1.02 14.38
C LEU A 96 3.21 -1.08 13.44
N PHE A 97 3.02 -1.72 12.29
CA PHE A 97 3.99 -1.77 11.20
C PHE A 97 3.45 -1.02 9.99
N LEU A 98 4.20 -0.03 9.48
CA LEU A 98 3.87 0.72 8.26
C LEU A 98 4.67 0.17 7.08
N ILE A 99 3.97 -0.53 6.18
CA ILE A 99 4.61 -1.18 5.01
C ILE A 99 4.58 -0.24 3.81
N MET A 100 5.73 -0.05 3.18
CA MET A 100 5.86 0.81 2.00
C MET A 100 6.92 0.34 1.00
N GLY A 101 6.79 0.78 -0.24
CA GLY A 101 7.81 0.54 -1.25
C GLY A 101 9.06 1.40 -1.06
N ALA A 102 10.15 1.02 -1.71
CA ALA A 102 11.46 1.64 -1.61
C ALA A 102 11.44 3.17 -1.76
N ASP A 103 10.75 3.71 -2.79
CA ASP A 103 10.70 5.14 -3.05
C ASP A 103 10.14 5.94 -1.86
N MET A 104 9.14 5.37 -1.19
CA MET A 104 8.50 5.96 -0.03
C MET A 104 9.37 5.84 1.22
N PHE A 105 10.04 4.69 1.40
CA PHE A 105 10.98 4.46 2.50
C PHE A 105 12.17 5.41 2.45
N LEU A 106 12.73 5.63 1.26
CA LEU A 106 13.88 6.52 1.07
C LEU A 106 13.57 8.00 1.29
N SER A 107 12.29 8.39 1.30
CA SER A 107 11.84 9.78 1.44
C SER A 107 10.85 10.02 2.58
N ILE A 108 10.68 9.06 3.49
CA ILE A 108 9.66 9.10 4.56
C ILE A 108 9.79 10.33 5.47
N GLU A 109 11.02 10.81 5.70
CA GLU A 109 11.30 11.98 6.52
C GLU A 109 10.74 13.29 5.94
N THR A 110 10.41 13.29 4.64
CA THR A 110 9.79 14.45 3.96
C THR A 110 8.27 14.47 4.07
N TRP A 111 7.68 13.43 4.65
CA TRP A 111 6.25 13.33 4.79
C TRP A 111 5.72 14.31 5.86
N LYS A 112 4.42 14.56 5.83
CA LYS A 112 3.80 15.44 6.83
C LYS A 112 3.85 14.79 8.22
N ASN A 113 4.37 15.52 9.21
CA ASN A 113 4.53 15.10 10.61
C ASN A 113 5.23 13.72 10.74
N PRO A 114 6.44 13.55 10.19
CA PRO A 114 7.12 12.26 10.18
C PRO A 114 7.45 11.78 11.60
N GLU A 115 7.69 12.67 12.55
CA GLU A 115 7.93 12.38 13.95
C GLU A 115 6.76 11.63 14.63
N ILE A 116 5.52 11.91 14.20
CA ILE A 116 4.35 11.17 14.67
C ILE A 116 4.33 9.76 14.07
N ILE A 117 4.67 9.63 12.78
CA ILE A 117 4.78 8.34 12.11
C ILE A 117 5.82 7.46 12.81
N PHE A 118 7.01 8.01 13.07
CA PHE A 118 8.13 7.29 13.70
C PHE A 118 7.82 6.85 15.14
N LYS A 119 7.03 7.66 15.87
CA LYS A 119 6.59 7.32 17.22
C LYS A 119 5.57 6.18 17.25
N LEU A 120 4.72 6.07 16.23
CA LEU A 120 3.55 5.19 16.24
C LEU A 120 3.75 3.87 15.51
N ALA A 121 4.75 3.76 14.63
CA ALA A 121 4.92 2.56 13.83
C ALA A 121 6.38 2.24 13.49
N THR A 122 6.71 0.96 13.41
CA THR A 122 7.92 0.49 12.75
C THR A 122 7.77 0.62 11.24
N ILE A 123 8.74 1.27 10.59
CA ILE A 123 8.73 1.56 9.15
C ILE A 123 9.34 0.39 8.39
N CYS A 124 8.53 -0.32 7.60
CA CYS A 124 8.96 -1.49 6.84
C CYS A 124 9.14 -1.17 5.37
N GLY A 125 10.39 -1.20 4.89
CA GLY A 125 10.74 -0.96 3.50
C GLY A 125 10.74 -2.23 2.67
N VAL A 126 10.02 -2.24 1.52
CA VAL A 126 10.04 -3.31 0.54
C VAL A 126 10.93 -2.92 -0.63
N PRO A 127 12.06 -3.62 -0.86
CA PRO A 127 12.98 -3.33 -1.96
C PRO A 127 12.35 -3.50 -3.35
N ARG A 128 12.94 -2.82 -4.33
CA ARG A 128 12.70 -3.03 -5.76
C ARG A 128 13.93 -3.64 -6.43
N LYS A 129 13.75 -4.18 -7.63
CA LYS A 129 14.90 -4.48 -8.50
C LYS A 129 15.46 -3.18 -9.06
N GLY A 130 16.78 -3.02 -9.04
CA GLY A 130 17.47 -1.81 -9.50
C GLY A 130 17.50 -0.69 -8.45
N VAL A 131 17.17 0.54 -8.84
CA VAL A 131 17.11 1.71 -7.93
C VAL A 131 16.07 1.44 -6.84
N GLY A 132 16.43 1.69 -5.59
CA GLY A 132 15.63 1.28 -4.43
C GLY A 132 15.84 -0.20 -4.08
N GLY A 133 16.99 -0.76 -4.43
CA GLY A 133 17.38 -2.11 -4.08
C GLY A 133 17.60 -2.30 -2.58
N ARG A 134 17.69 -3.55 -2.15
CA ARG A 134 17.77 -3.89 -0.71
C ARG A 134 18.92 -3.18 0.01
N GLN A 135 20.10 -3.09 -0.62
CA GLN A 135 21.26 -2.45 -0.01
C GLN A 135 21.02 -0.95 0.22
N GLU A 136 20.41 -0.25 -0.73
CA GLU A 136 20.13 1.18 -0.61
C GLU A 136 19.17 1.47 0.56
N LEU A 137 18.19 0.60 0.79
CA LEU A 137 17.29 0.71 1.95
C LEU A 137 18.06 0.45 3.26
N ILE A 138 18.91 -0.56 3.30
CA ILE A 138 19.75 -0.89 4.47
C ILE A 138 20.68 0.30 4.79
N ASP A 139 21.30 0.88 3.79
CA ASP A 139 22.20 2.04 3.96
C ASP A 139 21.46 3.29 4.47
N ARG A 140 20.13 3.36 4.24
CA ARG A 140 19.27 4.44 4.73
C ARG A 140 18.85 4.27 6.18
N GLU A 141 18.77 3.05 6.71
CA GLU A 141 18.29 2.79 8.09
C GLU A 141 19.04 3.59 9.17
N PRO A 142 20.40 3.69 9.18
CA PRO A 142 21.09 4.45 10.20
C PRO A 142 20.65 5.91 10.30
N PHE A 143 20.41 6.54 9.15
CA PHE A 143 19.90 7.92 9.12
C PHE A 143 18.48 7.99 9.70
N LEU A 144 17.56 7.13 9.28
CA LEU A 144 16.19 7.12 9.78
C LEU A 144 16.16 6.85 11.29
N LYS A 145 16.98 5.93 11.78
CA LYS A 145 17.13 5.67 13.22
C LYS A 145 17.65 6.88 13.99
N SER A 146 18.59 7.64 13.40
CA SER A 146 19.13 8.85 14.04
C SER A 146 18.10 9.97 14.23
N ILE A 147 17.01 9.94 13.47
CA ILE A 147 15.89 10.89 13.57
C ILE A 147 14.66 10.29 14.26
N GLY A 148 14.81 9.14 14.92
CA GLY A 148 13.82 8.53 15.80
C GLY A 148 12.90 7.49 15.16
N ALA A 149 13.18 7.01 13.95
CA ALA A 149 12.40 5.95 13.32
C ALA A 149 12.90 4.57 13.72
N GLU A 150 12.01 3.66 14.07
CA GLU A 150 12.29 2.22 14.03
C GLU A 150 12.08 1.71 12.63
N THR A 151 13.03 0.95 12.08
CA THR A 151 13.02 0.53 10.68
C THR A 151 13.30 -0.95 10.50
N GLN A 152 12.71 -1.55 9.46
CA GLN A 152 12.99 -2.92 9.01
C GLN A 152 12.96 -3.00 7.49
N VAL A 153 14.03 -3.48 6.87
CA VAL A 153 14.08 -3.76 5.43
C VAL A 153 13.67 -5.21 5.19
N LEU A 154 12.53 -5.40 4.51
CA LEU A 154 11.98 -6.74 4.26
C LEU A 154 12.80 -7.50 3.21
N ASN A 155 12.80 -8.83 3.33
CA ASN A 155 13.44 -9.73 2.36
C ASN A 155 12.49 -10.12 1.20
N LEU A 156 11.56 -9.25 0.90
CA LEU A 156 10.63 -9.33 -0.23
C LEU A 156 11.11 -8.41 -1.35
N THR A 157 10.62 -8.63 -2.57
CA THR A 157 10.87 -7.73 -3.69
C THR A 157 9.55 -7.34 -4.32
N LEU A 158 9.35 -6.04 -4.56
CA LEU A 158 8.17 -5.57 -5.26
C LEU A 158 8.11 -6.18 -6.67
N PRO A 159 6.98 -6.77 -7.05
CA PRO A 159 6.77 -7.25 -8.41
C PRO A 159 6.81 -6.13 -9.43
N GLU A 160 7.20 -6.45 -10.67
CA GLU A 160 7.30 -5.52 -11.79
C GLU A 160 5.95 -5.18 -12.44
N VAL A 161 4.88 -5.10 -11.65
CA VAL A 161 3.52 -4.77 -12.13
C VAL A 161 3.08 -3.48 -11.46
N SER A 162 2.57 -2.54 -12.24
CA SER A 162 2.04 -1.29 -11.71
C SER A 162 0.60 -1.04 -12.14
N SER A 163 -0.20 -0.42 -11.27
CA SER A 163 -1.56 0.02 -11.60
C SER A 163 -1.60 0.96 -12.81
N SER A 164 -0.54 1.75 -13.02
CA SER A 164 -0.45 2.68 -14.17
C SER A 164 -0.31 1.94 -15.50
N GLU A 165 0.48 0.86 -15.53
CA GLU A 165 0.60 0.00 -16.73
C GLU A 165 -0.72 -0.72 -17.03
N ILE A 166 -1.43 -1.18 -15.99
CA ILE A 166 -2.74 -1.82 -16.15
C ILE A 166 -3.74 -0.84 -16.77
N ARG A 167 -3.85 0.38 -16.26
CA ARG A 167 -4.74 1.39 -16.83
C ARG A 167 -4.41 1.71 -18.28
N LYS A 168 -3.13 1.89 -18.61
CA LYS A 168 -2.67 2.10 -19.98
C LYS A 168 -2.98 0.90 -20.89
N ALA A 169 -2.91 -0.33 -20.38
CA ALA A 169 -3.27 -1.52 -21.13
C ALA A 169 -4.75 -1.50 -21.49
N ILE A 170 -5.63 -1.17 -20.53
CA ILE A 170 -7.08 -1.07 -20.75
C ILE A 170 -7.41 0.03 -21.77
N GLU A 171 -6.88 1.26 -21.59
CA GLU A 171 -7.02 2.38 -22.52
C GLU A 171 -6.64 2.00 -23.97
N ASN A 172 -5.68 1.09 -24.14
CA ASN A 172 -5.21 0.62 -25.45
C ASN A 172 -5.86 -0.70 -25.91
N GLY A 173 -6.92 -1.16 -25.25
CA GLY A 173 -7.63 -2.40 -25.58
C GLY A 173 -6.80 -3.67 -25.43
N LYS A 174 -5.73 -3.64 -24.61
CA LYS A 174 -4.87 -4.80 -24.35
C LYS A 174 -5.41 -5.63 -23.18
N SER A 175 -5.19 -6.94 -23.23
CA SER A 175 -5.54 -7.85 -22.14
C SER A 175 -4.76 -7.54 -20.85
N ILE A 176 -5.44 -7.69 -19.72
CA ILE A 176 -4.90 -7.55 -18.37
C ILE A 176 -4.98 -8.86 -17.56
N ASP A 177 -5.32 -9.97 -18.18
CA ASP A 177 -5.61 -11.29 -17.60
C ASP A 177 -4.47 -11.81 -16.69
N LYS A 178 -3.21 -11.47 -17.03
CA LYS A 178 -2.01 -11.86 -16.25
C LYS A 178 -1.63 -10.84 -15.18
N LEU A 179 -2.18 -9.66 -15.22
CA LEU A 179 -1.79 -8.53 -14.36
C LEU A 179 -2.67 -8.42 -13.11
N VAL A 180 -3.93 -8.80 -13.23
CA VAL A 180 -4.91 -8.75 -12.13
C VAL A 180 -5.56 -10.12 -11.91
N PRO A 181 -6.11 -10.40 -10.71
CA PRO A 181 -6.97 -11.55 -10.50
C PRO A 181 -8.22 -11.52 -11.40
N LYS A 182 -8.70 -12.69 -11.82
CA LYS A 182 -9.83 -12.80 -12.77
C LYS A 182 -11.10 -12.08 -12.30
N GLN A 183 -11.38 -12.12 -11.00
CA GLN A 183 -12.53 -11.41 -10.41
C GLN A 183 -12.40 -9.89 -10.50
N VAL A 184 -11.18 -9.35 -10.45
CA VAL A 184 -10.92 -7.90 -10.65
C VAL A 184 -11.06 -7.53 -12.11
N GLU A 185 -10.55 -8.35 -13.01
CA GLU A 185 -10.72 -8.15 -14.46
C GLU A 185 -12.21 -8.11 -14.82
N ASN A 186 -13.00 -9.09 -14.37
CA ASN A 186 -14.44 -9.12 -14.60
C ASN A 186 -15.13 -7.87 -14.07
N TYR A 187 -14.80 -7.44 -12.83
CA TYR A 187 -15.37 -6.23 -12.24
C TYR A 187 -15.06 -4.97 -13.08
N ILE A 188 -13.80 -4.83 -13.55
CA ILE A 188 -13.38 -3.71 -14.41
C ILE A 188 -14.20 -3.69 -15.70
N LEU A 189 -14.38 -4.85 -16.35
CA LEU A 189 -15.13 -4.96 -17.60
C LEU A 189 -16.63 -4.68 -17.41
N GLU A 190 -17.25 -5.26 -16.39
CA GLU A 190 -18.68 -5.08 -16.09
C GLU A 190 -19.03 -3.62 -15.75
N LYS A 191 -18.13 -2.92 -15.08
CA LYS A 191 -18.31 -1.52 -14.69
C LYS A 191 -17.78 -0.52 -15.71
N GLY A 192 -17.13 -0.97 -16.77
CA GLY A 192 -16.50 -0.09 -17.77
C GLY A 192 -15.45 0.83 -17.18
N LEU A 193 -14.65 0.34 -16.21
CA LEU A 193 -13.64 1.17 -15.53
C LEU A 193 -12.39 1.32 -16.40
N TYR A 194 -11.80 2.49 -16.35
CA TYR A 194 -10.55 2.83 -17.06
C TYR A 194 -10.65 2.85 -18.60
N LEU A 195 -11.88 2.92 -19.16
CA LEU A 195 -12.15 3.07 -20.60
C LEU A 195 -12.07 4.53 -21.03
#